data_6d6c53e8c4b5f1b39d3c9053e6a309b8
#
_entry.id   6d6c53e8c4b5f1b39d3c9053e6a309b8
#
_cell.length_a   1.000
_cell.length_b   1.000
_cell.length_c   1.000
_cell.angle_alpha   90.00
_cell.angle_beta   90.00
_cell.angle_gamma   90.00
#
_symmetry.space_group_name_H-M   'P 1'
#
loop_
_entity.id
_entity.type
_entity.pdbx_description
1 polymer ?
#
loop_
_entity_poly.entity_id
_entity_poly.type
_entity_poly.pdbx_seq_one_letter_code
_entity_poly.pdbx_strand_id
1 'polypeptide(L)'
;MLPLVKDLKWKEVAAAIAENPRLLEFRDERGRNWLHLCCAVKVKERGLKAADSIRTAAVLLDAGLEINQEAFSEPNFKATPLWYAIAFGQNLKLSEFLLRRGSVPHYCMWAAAYNNDAAAIRQLVANGAEINPVAEDATPFLFAIQWSRFVAAEQLLKLGADVDFSNSKKMTALHYLLKKGSDKKYVRMLMKYGARGDIPDGKGDTAAEIMSRKKDADFRNMAAQFPRRSSTR
;
A
#
# COMPACT_ATOMS: atom_id res chain seq x y z
N MET A 1 -28.65 12.34 1.23
CA MET A 1 -27.17 12.56 1.29
C MET A 1 -26.37 11.39 0.69
N LEU A 2 -26.54 10.13 1.13
CA LEU A 2 -25.70 9.01 0.64
C LEU A 2 -25.65 8.85 -0.90
N PRO A 3 -26.78 8.87 -1.63
CA PRO A 3 -26.74 8.82 -3.10
C PRO A 3 -25.96 10.00 -3.71
N LEU A 4 -26.14 11.20 -3.20
CA LEU A 4 -25.47 12.40 -3.70
C LEU A 4 -23.95 12.29 -3.58
N VAL A 5 -23.45 11.81 -2.43
CA VAL A 5 -22.01 11.62 -2.19
C VAL A 5 -21.47 10.50 -3.08
N LYS A 6 -22.17 9.36 -3.18
CA LYS A 6 -21.75 8.24 -4.04
C LYS A 6 -21.75 8.62 -5.53
N ASP A 7 -22.66 9.48 -5.96
CA ASP A 7 -22.76 9.94 -7.36
C ASP A 7 -21.93 11.21 -7.62
N LEU A 8 -21.18 11.68 -6.59
CA LEU A 8 -20.30 12.85 -6.65
C LEU A 8 -21.02 14.13 -7.10
N LYS A 9 -22.26 14.29 -6.67
CA LYS A 9 -23.14 15.43 -6.95
C LYS A 9 -22.78 16.61 -6.04
N TRP A 10 -21.59 17.18 -6.23
CA TRP A 10 -21.00 18.14 -5.33
C TRP A 10 -21.87 19.40 -5.07
N LYS A 11 -22.64 19.90 -6.08
CA LYS A 11 -23.54 21.03 -5.91
C LYS A 11 -24.70 20.70 -4.98
N GLU A 12 -25.31 19.54 -5.21
CA GLU A 12 -26.42 19.03 -4.42
C GLU A 12 -25.94 18.64 -3.00
N VAL A 13 -24.72 18.15 -2.85
CA VAL A 13 -24.09 17.93 -1.53
C VAL A 13 -23.93 19.25 -0.78
N ALA A 14 -23.42 20.31 -1.44
CA ALA A 14 -23.27 21.63 -0.86
C ALA A 14 -24.63 22.23 -0.43
N ALA A 15 -25.64 22.13 -1.29
CA ALA A 15 -26.99 22.62 -0.98
C ALA A 15 -27.60 21.89 0.22
N ALA A 16 -27.51 20.54 0.25
CA ALA A 16 -28.03 19.74 1.34
C ALA A 16 -27.37 20.07 2.69
N ILE A 17 -26.05 20.32 2.71
CA ILE A 17 -25.33 20.72 3.93
C ILE A 17 -25.75 22.12 4.37
N ALA A 18 -25.91 23.06 3.45
CA ALA A 18 -26.36 24.43 3.76
C ALA A 18 -27.78 24.42 4.36
N GLU A 19 -28.67 23.57 3.86
CA GLU A 19 -30.04 23.43 4.38
C GLU A 19 -30.06 22.74 5.75
N ASN A 20 -29.23 21.70 5.93
CA ASN A 20 -29.15 20.94 7.18
C ASN A 20 -27.70 20.60 7.56
N PRO A 21 -27.01 21.50 8.31
CA PRO A 21 -25.63 21.27 8.76
C PRO A 21 -25.43 20.01 9.62
N ARG A 22 -26.47 19.51 10.30
CA ARG A 22 -26.40 18.28 11.09
C ARG A 22 -26.06 17.03 10.25
N LEU A 23 -26.21 17.11 8.94
CA LEU A 23 -25.75 16.04 8.04
C LEU A 23 -24.25 15.73 8.20
N LEU A 24 -23.44 16.67 8.66
CA LEU A 24 -22.00 16.46 8.90
C LEU A 24 -21.71 15.57 10.12
N GLU A 25 -22.68 15.40 11.02
CA GLU A 25 -22.56 14.52 12.18
C GLU A 25 -22.68 13.03 11.81
N PHE A 26 -23.11 12.74 10.59
CA PHE A 26 -23.29 11.35 10.13
C PHE A 26 -22.04 10.52 10.32
N ARG A 27 -22.24 9.33 10.88
CA ARG A 27 -21.28 8.22 10.92
C ARG A 27 -22.02 6.93 10.63
N ASP A 28 -21.43 6.09 9.79
CA ASP A 28 -21.96 4.74 9.60
C ASP A 28 -21.49 3.79 10.71
N GLU A 29 -21.87 2.52 10.62
CA GLU A 29 -21.53 1.47 11.60
C GLU A 29 -20.01 1.30 11.82
N ARG A 30 -19.18 1.74 10.85
CA ARG A 30 -17.72 1.75 10.91
C ARG A 30 -17.14 3.09 11.34
N GLY A 31 -17.97 4.05 11.71
CA GLY A 31 -17.56 5.41 12.03
C GLY A 31 -17.16 6.27 10.83
N ARG A 32 -17.41 5.81 9.58
CA ARG A 32 -17.09 6.58 8.37
C ARG A 32 -18.05 7.74 8.19
N ASN A 33 -17.48 8.90 7.91
CA ASN A 33 -18.23 10.10 7.50
C ASN A 33 -18.35 10.19 5.97
N TRP A 34 -18.98 11.25 5.49
CA TRP A 34 -19.18 11.47 4.05
C TRP A 34 -17.88 11.56 3.26
N LEU A 35 -16.80 12.08 3.87
CA LEU A 35 -15.49 12.17 3.20
C LEU A 35 -14.90 10.79 2.92
N HIS A 36 -14.98 9.85 3.87
CA HIS A 36 -14.57 8.46 3.65
C HIS A 36 -15.36 7.82 2.51
N LEU A 37 -16.70 8.03 2.51
CA LEU A 37 -17.56 7.46 1.49
C LEU A 37 -17.32 8.08 0.11
N CYS A 38 -17.05 9.38 0.03
CA CYS A 38 -16.61 10.04 -1.20
C CYS A 38 -15.30 9.46 -1.72
N CYS A 39 -14.32 9.28 -0.82
CA CYS A 39 -12.99 8.77 -1.17
C CYS A 39 -13.02 7.32 -1.65
N ALA A 40 -13.98 6.52 -1.18
CA ALA A 40 -14.14 5.13 -1.59
C ALA A 40 -14.76 4.94 -2.98
N VAL A 41 -15.23 6.02 -3.63
CA VAL A 41 -15.92 5.94 -4.92
C VAL A 41 -14.94 5.56 -6.04
N LYS A 42 -15.20 4.45 -6.71
CA LYS A 42 -14.45 3.97 -7.88
C LYS A 42 -14.90 4.71 -9.14
N VAL A 43 -14.34 5.88 -9.36
CA VAL A 43 -14.78 6.78 -10.44
C VAL A 43 -14.68 6.16 -11.83
N LYS A 44 -13.65 5.36 -12.09
CA LYS A 44 -13.45 4.69 -13.39
C LYS A 44 -14.52 3.63 -13.65
N GLU A 45 -14.78 2.76 -12.66
CA GLU A 45 -15.77 1.66 -12.78
C GLU A 45 -17.19 2.21 -12.93
N ARG A 46 -17.47 3.38 -12.37
CA ARG A 46 -18.80 4.01 -12.40
C ARG A 46 -18.97 5.05 -13.50
N GLY A 47 -17.96 5.27 -14.35
CA GLY A 47 -18.03 6.28 -15.41
C GLY A 47 -18.11 7.72 -14.88
N LEU A 48 -17.69 7.97 -13.63
CA LEU A 48 -17.71 9.29 -13.02
C LEU A 48 -16.40 10.05 -13.27
N LYS A 49 -16.46 11.38 -13.12
CA LYS A 49 -15.27 12.23 -13.34
C LYS A 49 -14.46 12.36 -12.04
N ALA A 50 -13.14 12.15 -12.13
CA ALA A 50 -12.25 12.37 -10.99
C ALA A 50 -12.29 13.82 -10.47
N ALA A 51 -12.57 14.80 -11.35
CA ALA A 51 -12.77 16.19 -10.94
C ALA A 51 -13.97 16.37 -10.01
N ASP A 52 -15.03 15.61 -10.18
CA ASP A 52 -16.21 15.71 -9.33
C ASP A 52 -15.96 15.07 -7.95
N SER A 53 -15.11 14.03 -7.86
CA SER A 53 -14.68 13.52 -6.55
C SER A 53 -13.87 14.56 -5.77
N ILE A 54 -12.99 15.31 -6.45
CA ILE A 54 -12.22 16.39 -5.83
C ILE A 54 -13.16 17.51 -5.35
N ARG A 55 -14.12 17.95 -6.19
CA ARG A 55 -15.10 18.99 -5.81
C ARG A 55 -15.97 18.54 -4.64
N THR A 56 -16.43 17.29 -4.64
CA THR A 56 -17.22 16.75 -3.53
C THR A 56 -16.40 16.70 -2.24
N ALA A 57 -15.15 16.23 -2.31
CA ALA A 57 -14.25 16.21 -1.15
C ALA A 57 -13.96 17.66 -0.65
N ALA A 58 -13.75 18.62 -1.55
CA ALA A 58 -13.54 20.01 -1.20
C ALA A 58 -14.76 20.59 -0.43
N VAL A 59 -15.97 20.40 -0.95
CA VAL A 59 -17.22 20.83 -0.27
C VAL A 59 -17.32 20.25 1.14
N LEU A 60 -17.00 18.96 1.30
CA LEU A 60 -17.08 18.29 2.60
C LEU A 60 -16.02 18.81 3.59
N LEU A 61 -14.81 19.08 3.11
CA LEU A 61 -13.73 19.64 3.92
C LEU A 61 -13.99 21.10 4.30
N ASP A 62 -14.45 21.90 3.35
CA ASP A 62 -14.76 23.32 3.56
C ASP A 62 -15.98 23.49 4.49
N ALA A 63 -16.85 22.46 4.56
CA ALA A 63 -17.94 22.39 5.54
C ALA A 63 -17.49 21.91 6.94
N GLY A 64 -16.20 21.61 7.15
CA GLY A 64 -15.64 21.30 8.46
C GLY A 64 -15.40 19.82 8.76
N LEU A 65 -15.47 18.91 7.79
CA LEU A 65 -15.05 17.54 8.04
C LEU A 65 -13.52 17.45 8.15
N GLU A 66 -13.06 16.74 9.17
CA GLU A 66 -11.64 16.53 9.43
C GLU A 66 -10.99 15.63 8.36
N ILE A 67 -9.91 16.14 7.73
CA ILE A 67 -9.24 15.47 6.61
C ILE A 67 -8.57 14.16 7.02
N ASN A 68 -8.11 14.08 8.27
CA ASN A 68 -7.43 12.88 8.83
C ASN A 68 -8.33 12.11 9.81
N GLN A 69 -9.65 12.37 9.80
CA GLN A 69 -10.58 11.61 10.61
C GLN A 69 -10.40 10.11 10.37
N GLU A 70 -10.21 9.37 11.44
CA GLU A 70 -10.10 7.91 11.38
C GLU A 70 -11.46 7.25 11.50
N ALA A 71 -11.64 6.14 10.76
CA ALA A 71 -12.79 5.28 10.84
C ALA A 71 -12.33 3.82 10.91
N PHE A 72 -13.06 2.98 11.62
CA PHE A 72 -12.71 1.57 11.72
C PHE A 72 -12.95 0.86 10.39
N SER A 73 -11.90 0.22 9.87
CA SER A 73 -12.06 -0.76 8.78
C SER A 73 -12.09 -2.18 9.34
N GLU A 74 -11.33 -2.41 10.42
CA GLU A 74 -11.29 -3.66 11.21
C GLU A 74 -11.00 -3.31 12.69
N PRO A 75 -11.16 -4.25 13.66
CA PRO A 75 -11.09 -3.94 15.10
C PRO A 75 -9.84 -3.21 15.56
N ASN A 76 -8.70 -3.39 14.86
CA ASN A 76 -7.42 -2.79 15.22
C ASN A 76 -6.84 -1.89 14.13
N PHE A 77 -7.58 -1.62 13.05
CA PHE A 77 -7.10 -0.83 11.94
C PHE A 77 -7.98 0.39 11.72
N LYS A 78 -7.36 1.56 11.85
CA LYS A 78 -8.00 2.85 11.61
C LYS A 78 -7.59 3.38 10.26
N ALA A 79 -8.57 3.69 9.42
CA ALA A 79 -8.39 4.16 8.06
C ALA A 79 -8.84 5.60 7.90
N THR A 80 -7.99 6.43 7.29
CA THR A 80 -8.30 7.82 6.95
C THR A 80 -8.98 7.95 5.58
N PRO A 81 -9.60 9.09 5.24
CA PRO A 81 -10.13 9.34 3.91
C PRO A 81 -9.10 9.10 2.78
N LEU A 82 -7.83 9.49 2.99
CA LEU A 82 -6.75 9.24 2.04
C LEU A 82 -6.55 7.73 1.81
N TRP A 83 -6.54 6.95 2.88
CA TRP A 83 -6.45 5.49 2.74
C TRP A 83 -7.60 4.93 1.89
N TYR A 84 -8.84 5.40 2.10
CA TYR A 84 -10.00 5.01 1.29
C TYR A 84 -9.84 5.41 -0.18
N ALA A 85 -9.27 6.59 -0.46
CA ALA A 85 -9.02 7.05 -1.83
C ALA A 85 -8.01 6.14 -2.56
N ILE A 86 -7.02 5.59 -1.85
CA ILE A 86 -6.00 4.70 -2.40
C ILE A 86 -6.50 3.26 -2.43
N ALA A 87 -7.01 2.75 -1.30
CA ALA A 87 -7.38 1.34 -1.16
C ALA A 87 -8.58 0.94 -2.03
N PHE A 88 -9.63 1.73 -1.99
CA PHE A 88 -10.91 1.44 -2.66
C PHE A 88 -11.14 2.32 -3.88
N GLY A 89 -11.02 3.63 -3.75
CA GLY A 89 -11.27 4.59 -4.82
C GLY A 89 -10.29 4.46 -5.99
N GLN A 90 -9.06 4.05 -5.71
CA GLN A 90 -7.95 3.98 -6.68
C GLN A 90 -7.86 5.26 -7.53
N ASN A 91 -8.04 6.40 -6.86
CA ASN A 91 -8.18 7.71 -7.47
C ASN A 91 -6.98 8.61 -7.16
N LEU A 92 -5.92 8.49 -7.97
CA LEU A 92 -4.67 9.24 -7.80
C LEU A 92 -4.86 10.76 -7.75
N LYS A 93 -5.82 11.30 -8.52
CA LYS A 93 -6.09 12.75 -8.53
C LYS A 93 -6.72 13.22 -7.22
N LEU A 94 -7.61 12.41 -6.65
CA LEU A 94 -8.21 12.72 -5.36
C LEU A 94 -7.18 12.53 -4.23
N SER A 95 -6.36 11.48 -4.27
CA SER A 95 -5.30 11.30 -3.26
C SER A 95 -4.28 12.42 -3.31
N GLU A 96 -3.90 12.92 -4.49
CA GLU A 96 -3.04 14.09 -4.63
C GLU A 96 -3.65 15.35 -4.01
N PHE A 97 -4.94 15.59 -4.27
CA PHE A 97 -5.67 16.70 -3.68
C PHE A 97 -5.67 16.62 -2.14
N LEU A 98 -5.94 15.42 -1.57
CA LEU A 98 -5.95 15.22 -0.12
C LEU A 98 -4.56 15.43 0.49
N LEU A 99 -3.51 14.92 -0.12
CA LEU A 99 -2.12 15.11 0.33
C LEU A 99 -1.74 16.60 0.35
N ARG A 100 -2.05 17.33 -0.72
CA ARG A 100 -1.82 18.79 -0.78
C ARG A 100 -2.61 19.59 0.26
N ARG A 101 -3.73 19.05 0.73
CA ARG A 101 -4.56 19.63 1.80
C ARG A 101 -4.14 19.22 3.20
N GLY A 102 -3.02 18.49 3.35
CA GLY A 102 -2.46 18.10 4.64
C GLY A 102 -2.90 16.72 5.14
N SER A 103 -3.36 15.85 4.25
CA SER A 103 -3.65 14.47 4.63
C SER A 103 -2.36 13.70 4.93
N VAL A 104 -2.35 12.98 6.06
CA VAL A 104 -1.21 12.17 6.49
C VAL A 104 -1.26 10.80 5.80
N PRO A 105 -0.16 10.34 5.16
CA PRO A 105 -0.13 9.09 4.38
C PRO A 105 -0.02 7.82 5.24
N HIS A 106 -0.61 7.82 6.42
CA HIS A 106 -0.51 6.72 7.40
C HIS A 106 -1.15 5.43 6.86
N TYR A 107 -0.43 4.31 6.88
CA TYR A 107 -0.84 3.00 6.32
C TYR A 107 -1.20 2.99 4.82
N CYS A 108 -1.14 4.13 4.14
CA CYS A 108 -1.48 4.22 2.72
C CYS A 108 -0.53 3.42 1.82
N MET A 109 0.73 3.22 2.26
CA MET A 109 1.73 2.48 1.50
C MET A 109 1.34 1.00 1.34
N TRP A 110 0.78 0.36 2.39
CA TRP A 110 0.28 -1.02 2.31
C TRP A 110 -0.92 -1.14 1.37
N ALA A 111 -1.84 -0.16 1.38
CA ALA A 111 -2.97 -0.13 0.46
C ALA A 111 -2.50 -0.02 -1.00
N ALA A 112 -1.54 0.87 -1.28
CA ALA A 112 -0.93 1.02 -2.60
C ALA A 112 -0.18 -0.25 -3.03
N ALA A 113 0.57 -0.88 -2.11
CA ALA A 113 1.27 -2.14 -2.34
C ALA A 113 0.28 -3.28 -2.63
N TYR A 114 -0.80 -3.42 -1.86
CA TYR A 114 -1.83 -4.42 -2.07
C TYR A 114 -2.51 -4.27 -3.43
N ASN A 115 -2.81 -3.04 -3.84
CA ASN A 115 -3.39 -2.75 -5.15
C ASN A 115 -2.39 -2.90 -6.31
N ASN A 116 -1.12 -3.20 -6.02
CA ASN A 116 -0.04 -3.26 -7.00
C ASN A 116 0.13 -1.94 -7.79
N ASP A 117 -0.15 -0.80 -7.12
CA ASP A 117 -0.20 0.53 -7.73
C ASP A 117 1.12 1.30 -7.53
N ALA A 118 2.02 1.15 -8.51
CA ALA A 118 3.29 1.85 -8.53
C ALA A 118 3.16 3.39 -8.58
N ALA A 119 2.07 3.92 -9.14
CA ALA A 119 1.86 5.36 -9.23
C ALA A 119 1.46 5.95 -7.86
N ALA A 120 0.58 5.26 -7.12
CA ALA A 120 0.23 5.64 -5.76
C ALA A 120 1.46 5.58 -4.83
N ILE A 121 2.32 4.54 -4.96
CA ILE A 121 3.56 4.42 -4.19
C ILE A 121 4.47 5.64 -4.42
N ARG A 122 4.71 6.01 -5.70
CA ARG A 122 5.51 7.20 -6.02
C ARG A 122 4.92 8.48 -5.44
N GLN A 123 3.61 8.64 -5.56
CA GLN A 123 2.91 9.81 -5.05
C GLN A 123 3.04 9.92 -3.53
N LEU A 124 2.89 8.82 -2.80
CA LEU A 124 3.01 8.77 -1.35
C LEU A 124 4.42 9.16 -0.89
N VAL A 125 5.46 8.57 -1.49
CA VAL A 125 6.86 8.89 -1.15
C VAL A 125 7.18 10.35 -1.49
N ALA A 126 6.73 10.87 -2.64
CA ALA A 126 6.91 12.28 -3.02
C ALA A 126 6.22 13.26 -2.04
N ASN A 127 5.26 12.79 -1.24
CA ASN A 127 4.57 13.56 -0.19
C ASN A 127 5.01 13.14 1.24
N GLY A 128 6.21 12.58 1.38
CA GLY A 128 6.84 12.35 2.67
C GLY A 128 6.45 11.05 3.38
N ALA A 129 5.79 10.10 2.70
CA ALA A 129 5.57 8.79 3.28
C ALA A 129 6.88 8.04 3.47
N GLU A 130 7.07 7.45 4.66
CA GLU A 130 8.20 6.56 4.91
C GLU A 130 8.17 5.34 3.99
N ILE A 131 9.34 4.92 3.51
CA ILE A 131 9.45 3.79 2.58
C ILE A 131 9.50 2.44 3.29
N ASN A 132 10.07 2.39 4.50
CA ASN A 132 10.29 1.16 5.26
C ASN A 132 9.56 1.12 6.63
N PRO A 133 8.34 1.68 6.79
CA PRO A 133 7.65 1.55 8.05
C PRO A 133 7.30 0.07 8.28
N VAL A 134 7.25 -0.35 9.55
CA VAL A 134 6.94 -1.74 9.91
C VAL A 134 5.58 -1.79 10.59
N ALA A 135 4.68 -2.61 10.07
CA ALA A 135 3.41 -2.96 10.70
C ALA A 135 3.09 -4.43 10.39
N GLU A 136 2.42 -5.10 11.32
CA GLU A 136 2.04 -6.51 11.17
C GLU A 136 3.20 -7.42 10.69
N ASP A 137 4.37 -7.20 11.26
CA ASP A 137 5.58 -7.98 10.99
C ASP A 137 6.10 -7.87 9.54
N ALA A 138 5.75 -6.81 8.82
CA ALA A 138 6.20 -6.58 7.46
C ALA A 138 6.42 -5.10 7.13
N THR A 139 7.37 -4.81 6.22
CA THR A 139 7.41 -3.54 5.49
C THR A 139 6.46 -3.59 4.30
N PRO A 140 6.08 -2.44 3.69
CA PRO A 140 5.28 -2.43 2.46
C PRO A 140 5.90 -3.27 1.33
N PHE A 141 7.25 -3.30 1.25
CA PHE A 141 7.97 -4.14 0.28
C PHE A 141 7.80 -5.63 0.57
N LEU A 142 8.08 -6.08 1.81
CA LEU A 142 7.92 -7.49 2.16
C LEU A 142 6.46 -7.93 2.00
N PHE A 143 5.51 -7.09 2.39
CA PHE A 143 4.08 -7.30 2.19
C PHE A 143 3.75 -7.49 0.70
N ALA A 144 4.27 -6.63 -0.19
CA ALA A 144 4.08 -6.77 -1.64
C ALA A 144 4.58 -8.13 -2.16
N ILE A 145 5.74 -8.61 -1.68
CA ILE A 145 6.28 -9.94 -2.01
C ILE A 145 5.36 -11.05 -1.48
N GLN A 146 4.90 -10.94 -0.24
CA GLN A 146 3.98 -11.91 0.37
C GLN A 146 2.68 -12.04 -0.42
N TRP A 147 2.17 -10.96 -1.01
CA TRP A 147 0.95 -10.93 -1.82
C TRP A 147 1.20 -11.03 -3.33
N SER A 148 2.44 -11.32 -3.76
CA SER A 148 2.83 -11.42 -5.18
C SER A 148 2.51 -10.15 -6.00
N ARG A 149 2.65 -8.98 -5.38
CA ARG A 149 2.43 -7.66 -5.97
C ARG A 149 3.75 -7.12 -6.54
N PHE A 150 4.25 -7.75 -7.59
CA PHE A 150 5.62 -7.55 -8.05
C PHE A 150 5.89 -6.18 -8.70
N VAL A 151 4.89 -5.53 -9.30
CA VAL A 151 5.04 -4.15 -9.81
C VAL A 151 5.23 -3.17 -8.65
N ALA A 152 4.44 -3.33 -7.58
CA ALA A 152 4.60 -2.55 -6.36
C ALA A 152 5.94 -2.84 -5.69
N ALA A 153 6.33 -4.12 -5.57
CA ALA A 153 7.61 -4.52 -4.97
C ALA A 153 8.80 -3.88 -5.72
N GLU A 154 8.82 -3.97 -7.05
CA GLU A 154 9.89 -3.34 -7.84
C GLU A 154 9.90 -1.82 -7.70
N GLN A 155 8.72 -1.17 -7.65
CA GLN A 155 8.65 0.28 -7.46
C GLN A 155 9.17 0.69 -6.07
N LEU A 156 8.85 -0.08 -5.02
CA LEU A 156 9.37 0.17 -3.67
C LEU A 156 10.89 0.04 -3.63
N LEU A 157 11.47 -0.98 -4.28
CA LEU A 157 12.93 -1.14 -4.41
C LEU A 157 13.58 0.03 -5.16
N LYS A 158 12.96 0.51 -6.25
CA LYS A 158 13.43 1.71 -6.98
C LYS A 158 13.48 2.97 -6.10
N LEU A 159 12.66 3.01 -5.07
CA LEU A 159 12.57 4.13 -4.12
C LEU A 159 13.39 3.91 -2.83
N GLY A 160 14.18 2.83 -2.75
CA GLY A 160 15.07 2.58 -1.64
C GLY A 160 14.48 1.71 -0.51
N ALA A 161 13.46 0.89 -0.82
CA ALA A 161 12.99 -0.08 0.15
C ALA A 161 14.10 -1.07 0.54
N ASP A 162 14.14 -1.44 1.82
CA ASP A 162 15.07 -2.43 2.34
C ASP A 162 14.73 -3.82 1.78
N VAL A 163 15.57 -4.29 0.87
CA VAL A 163 15.40 -5.60 0.20
C VAL A 163 15.63 -6.78 1.14
N ASP A 164 16.40 -6.55 2.22
CA ASP A 164 16.84 -7.58 3.17
C ASP A 164 16.04 -7.58 4.47
N PHE A 165 15.03 -6.71 4.59
CA PHE A 165 14.17 -6.75 5.77
C PHE A 165 13.70 -8.18 6.03
N SER A 166 13.84 -8.61 7.28
CA SER A 166 13.39 -9.92 7.74
C SER A 166 12.36 -9.79 8.85
N ASN A 167 11.30 -10.56 8.76
CA ASN A 167 10.23 -10.56 9.75
C ASN A 167 10.60 -11.35 11.05
N SER A 168 9.65 -11.50 11.98
CA SER A 168 9.85 -12.25 13.23
C SER A 168 10.27 -13.71 13.02
N LYS A 169 9.91 -14.31 11.87
CA LYS A 169 10.36 -15.66 11.45
C LYS A 169 11.72 -15.63 10.76
N LYS A 170 12.41 -14.49 10.79
CA LYS A 170 13.67 -14.23 10.07
C LYS A 170 13.59 -14.48 8.56
N MET A 171 12.39 -14.46 7.97
CA MET A 171 12.20 -14.64 6.54
C MET A 171 12.36 -13.32 5.79
N THR A 172 13.28 -13.30 4.82
CA THR A 172 13.44 -12.21 3.85
C THR A 172 12.55 -12.42 2.62
N ALA A 173 12.51 -11.44 1.73
CA ALA A 173 11.81 -11.52 0.45
C ALA A 173 12.25 -12.74 -0.39
N LEU A 174 13.56 -13.06 -0.42
CA LEU A 174 14.08 -14.24 -1.12
C LEU A 174 13.48 -15.54 -0.57
N HIS A 175 13.41 -15.69 0.76
CA HIS A 175 12.80 -16.86 1.38
C HIS A 175 11.33 -17.02 0.98
N TYR A 176 10.56 -15.92 0.96
CA TYR A 176 9.16 -15.96 0.54
C TYR A 176 9.00 -16.38 -0.92
N LEU A 177 9.82 -15.84 -1.85
CA LEU A 177 9.76 -16.23 -3.26
C LEU A 177 10.08 -17.73 -3.46
N LEU A 178 11.11 -18.23 -2.77
CA LEU A 178 11.53 -19.63 -2.87
C LEU A 178 10.51 -20.59 -2.28
N LYS A 179 9.89 -20.22 -1.14
CA LYS A 179 8.83 -21.01 -0.49
C LYS A 179 7.55 -21.07 -1.34
N LYS A 180 7.21 -19.97 -2.00
CA LYS A 180 6.02 -19.90 -2.87
C LYS A 180 6.22 -20.53 -4.24
N GLY A 181 7.45 -20.91 -4.59
CA GLY A 181 7.77 -21.37 -5.95
C GLY A 181 7.57 -20.30 -7.01
N SER A 182 7.81 -19.04 -6.67
CA SER A 182 7.63 -17.90 -7.58
C SER A 182 8.57 -17.99 -8.79
N ASP A 183 8.19 -17.35 -9.90
CA ASP A 183 9.02 -17.29 -11.11
C ASP A 183 10.43 -16.74 -10.80
N LYS A 184 11.44 -17.38 -11.35
CA LYS A 184 12.86 -17.05 -11.22
C LYS A 184 13.19 -15.59 -11.54
N LYS A 185 12.42 -14.96 -12.43
CA LYS A 185 12.60 -13.53 -12.76
C LYS A 185 12.48 -12.62 -11.53
N TYR A 186 11.65 -12.98 -10.55
CA TYR A 186 11.50 -12.19 -9.32
C TYR A 186 12.66 -12.40 -8.36
N VAL A 187 13.24 -13.60 -8.32
CA VAL A 187 14.50 -13.84 -7.59
C VAL A 187 15.62 -13.01 -8.21
N ARG A 188 15.76 -13.03 -9.56
CA ARG A 188 16.73 -12.16 -10.26
C ARG A 188 16.49 -10.67 -10.01
N MET A 189 15.23 -10.26 -9.95
CA MET A 189 14.88 -8.88 -9.58
C MET A 189 15.44 -8.53 -8.20
N LEU A 190 15.20 -9.35 -7.16
CA LEU A 190 15.73 -9.07 -5.83
C LEU A 190 17.27 -9.04 -5.83
N MET A 191 17.92 -9.98 -6.51
CA MET A 191 19.39 -9.99 -6.65
C MET A 191 19.91 -8.69 -7.31
N LYS A 192 19.24 -8.20 -8.35
CA LYS A 192 19.57 -6.93 -9.01
C LYS A 192 19.54 -5.74 -8.04
N TYR A 193 18.64 -5.78 -7.07
CA TYR A 193 18.53 -4.76 -6.03
C TYR A 193 19.37 -5.07 -4.78
N GLY A 194 20.31 -6.03 -4.88
CA GLY A 194 21.32 -6.28 -3.85
C GLY A 194 20.84 -7.21 -2.72
N ALA A 195 19.76 -7.96 -2.92
CA ALA A 195 19.28 -8.90 -1.90
C ALA A 195 20.38 -9.90 -1.50
N ARG A 196 20.58 -10.06 -0.20
CA ARG A 196 21.55 -10.99 0.39
C ARG A 196 20.99 -12.39 0.46
N GLY A 197 21.74 -13.34 -0.08
CA GLY A 197 21.39 -14.75 -0.05
C GLY A 197 21.87 -15.50 1.20
N ASP A 198 22.70 -14.87 2.04
CA ASP A 198 23.38 -15.45 3.20
C ASP A 198 22.64 -15.21 4.54
N ILE A 199 21.53 -14.48 4.54
CA ILE A 199 20.70 -14.24 5.72
C ILE A 199 19.95 -15.54 6.04
N PRO A 200 20.09 -16.11 7.27
CA PRO A 200 19.37 -17.31 7.66
C PRO A 200 17.93 -17.00 8.07
N ASP A 201 17.00 -17.87 7.73
CA ASP A 201 15.63 -17.87 8.26
C ASP A 201 15.59 -18.41 9.71
N GLY A 202 14.40 -18.51 10.30
CA GLY A 202 14.19 -19.03 11.65
C GLY A 202 14.58 -20.49 11.87
N LYS A 203 14.83 -21.24 10.77
CA LYS A 203 15.32 -22.64 10.80
C LYS A 203 16.82 -22.72 10.58
N GLY A 204 17.48 -21.61 10.28
CA GLY A 204 18.90 -21.55 9.95
C GLY A 204 19.22 -21.73 8.46
N ASP A 205 18.23 -21.97 7.60
CA ASP A 205 18.43 -22.07 6.16
C ASP A 205 18.60 -20.69 5.53
N THR A 206 19.61 -20.54 4.65
CA THR A 206 19.78 -19.34 3.84
C THR A 206 19.12 -19.49 2.48
N ALA A 207 18.75 -18.36 1.86
CA ALA A 207 18.18 -18.39 0.51
C ALA A 207 19.14 -19.02 -0.51
N ALA A 208 20.46 -18.78 -0.39
CA ALA A 208 21.48 -19.39 -1.24
C ALA A 208 21.51 -20.93 -1.07
N GLU A 209 21.47 -21.44 0.17
CA GLU A 209 21.42 -22.90 0.43
C GLU A 209 20.14 -23.53 -0.12
N ILE A 210 18.98 -22.89 0.08
CA ILE A 210 17.70 -23.37 -0.47
C ILE A 210 17.77 -23.47 -2.00
N MET A 211 18.34 -22.46 -2.68
CA MET A 211 18.50 -22.47 -4.13
C MET A 211 19.49 -23.52 -4.60
N SER A 212 20.61 -23.75 -3.88
CA SER A 212 21.63 -24.74 -4.26
C SER A 212 21.12 -26.17 -4.25
N ARG A 213 20.12 -26.46 -3.38
CA ARG A 213 19.47 -27.78 -3.27
C ARG A 213 18.40 -28.04 -4.35
N LYS A 214 18.03 -27.02 -5.15
CA LYS A 214 17.01 -27.20 -6.20
C LYS A 214 17.55 -28.00 -7.39
N LYS A 215 16.70 -28.81 -8.03
CA LYS A 215 17.05 -29.56 -9.26
C LYS A 215 17.31 -28.64 -10.46
N ASP A 216 16.70 -27.45 -10.46
CA ASP A 216 16.81 -26.46 -11.53
C ASP A 216 18.20 -25.81 -11.52
N ALA A 217 18.92 -25.90 -12.65
CA ALA A 217 20.27 -25.36 -12.80
C ALA A 217 20.33 -23.83 -12.64
N ASP A 218 19.29 -23.10 -13.07
CA ASP A 218 19.24 -21.64 -12.91
C ASP A 218 19.27 -21.23 -11.44
N PHE A 219 18.54 -21.95 -10.56
CA PHE A 219 18.59 -21.65 -9.13
C PHE A 219 19.97 -21.92 -8.54
N ARG A 220 20.65 -23.02 -8.96
CA ARG A 220 22.02 -23.30 -8.52
C ARG A 220 23.00 -22.24 -8.99
N ASN A 221 22.85 -21.77 -10.25
CA ASN A 221 23.67 -20.69 -10.80
C ASN A 221 23.45 -19.35 -10.06
N MET A 222 22.21 -19.05 -9.69
CA MET A 222 21.91 -17.88 -8.86
C MET A 222 22.52 -18.04 -7.45
N ALA A 223 22.41 -19.21 -6.83
CA ALA A 223 23.01 -19.48 -5.53
C ALA A 223 24.53 -19.27 -5.51
N ALA A 224 25.23 -19.64 -6.59
CA ALA A 224 26.68 -19.49 -6.72
C ALA A 224 27.15 -18.01 -6.79
N GLN A 225 26.23 -17.06 -7.05
CA GLN A 225 26.55 -15.62 -7.09
C GLN A 225 26.58 -14.98 -5.70
N PHE A 226 26.04 -15.64 -4.68
CA PHE A 226 26.10 -15.17 -3.31
C PHE A 226 27.42 -15.58 -2.64
N PRO A 227 27.99 -14.74 -1.76
CA PRO A 227 29.16 -15.11 -1.00
C PRO A 227 28.87 -16.36 -0.16
N ARG A 228 29.79 -17.32 -0.16
CA ARG A 228 29.70 -18.48 0.72
C ARG A 228 29.91 -18.01 2.16
N ARG A 229 29.13 -18.51 3.10
CA ARG A 229 29.43 -18.35 4.53
C ARG A 229 30.86 -18.83 4.76
N SER A 230 31.74 -17.95 5.25
CA SER A 230 32.98 -18.41 5.86
C SER A 230 32.58 -19.35 7.00
N SER A 231 32.95 -20.63 6.88
CA SER A 231 32.84 -21.57 7.98
C SER A 231 33.80 -21.14 9.09
N THR A 232 33.34 -20.22 9.95
CA THR A 232 33.97 -20.04 11.26
C THR A 232 33.67 -21.34 12.03
N ARG A 233 34.70 -22.18 12.10
CA ARG A 233 34.77 -23.28 13.08
C ARG A 233 34.85 -22.71 14.50
#